data_ec3dda57c3c5cf49e7723051bc25e55c
#
_entry.id   ec3dda57c3c5cf49e7723051bc25e55c
#
_cell.length_a   1.000
_cell.length_b   1.000
_cell.length_c   1.000
_cell.angle_alpha   90.00
_cell.angle_beta   90.00
_cell.angle_gamma   90.00
#
_symmetry.space_group_name_H-M   'P 1'
#
loop_
_entity.id
_entity.type
_entity.pdbx_description
1 polymer ?
#
loop_
_entity_poly.entity_id
_entity_poly.type
_entity_poly.pdbx_seq_one_letter_code
_entity_poly.pdbx_strand_id
1 'polypeptide(L)'
;MSFKSFSKLTLVSIFLIIVAGSLVRMTGSGMGCPDWPKCFGYLIPPTSEDQIKWGAEKTFFEGQMIIYDDQLWSANYDFVSSDVYNKANWTLYTKHDYSVFNPFHTWMEYLNRLIGAVSGVLTLIMFIMSFRFFYTKRKIVFLSGLTVVLMGFQAWLGAIVVYSVLQPVKITTHMLMALVILGIMVYLIS
;
A
#
# COMPACT_ATOMS: atom_id res chain seq x y z
N MET A 1 -6.14 12.12 -25.46
CA MET A 1 -5.43 10.84 -25.62
C MET A 1 -6.44 9.77 -26.00
N SER A 2 -6.10 8.87 -26.95
CA SER A 2 -7.01 7.77 -27.35
C SER A 2 -7.09 6.72 -26.24
N PHE A 3 -8.21 5.96 -26.20
CA PHE A 3 -8.36 4.84 -25.24
C PHE A 3 -7.17 3.86 -25.33
N LYS A 4 -6.76 3.49 -26.56
CA LYS A 4 -5.64 2.56 -26.77
C LYS A 4 -4.32 3.11 -26.21
N SER A 5 -4.04 4.41 -26.39
CA SER A 5 -2.83 5.03 -25.84
C SER A 5 -2.87 5.10 -24.30
N PHE A 6 -4.06 5.38 -23.74
CA PHE A 6 -4.24 5.39 -22.28
C PHE A 6 -4.11 4.01 -21.67
N SER A 7 -4.68 2.98 -22.30
CA SER A 7 -4.53 1.60 -21.85
C SER A 7 -3.08 1.13 -21.86
N LYS A 8 -2.26 1.57 -22.83
CA LYS A 8 -0.82 1.29 -22.83
C LYS A 8 -0.11 1.96 -21.64
N LEU A 9 -0.45 3.21 -21.32
CA LEU A 9 0.09 3.89 -20.13
C LEU A 9 -0.28 3.13 -18.85
N THR A 10 -1.54 2.72 -18.73
CA THR A 10 -2.02 1.92 -17.58
C THR A 10 -1.29 0.57 -17.51
N LEU A 11 -1.07 -0.11 -18.63
CA LEU A 11 -0.29 -1.35 -18.68
C LEU A 11 1.14 -1.14 -18.15
N VAL A 12 1.81 -0.07 -18.61
CA VAL A 12 3.16 0.26 -18.14
C VAL A 12 3.16 0.53 -16.63
N SER A 13 2.17 1.24 -16.09
CA SER A 13 2.08 1.49 -14.64
C SER A 13 1.85 0.19 -13.84
N ILE A 14 1.04 -0.75 -14.34
CA ILE A 14 0.83 -2.06 -13.72
C ILE A 14 2.11 -2.91 -13.79
N PHE A 15 2.87 -2.83 -14.87
CA PHE A 15 4.17 -3.49 -14.94
C PHE A 15 5.17 -2.89 -13.94
N LEU A 16 5.19 -1.57 -13.81
CA LEU A 16 6.07 -0.88 -12.87
C LEU A 16 5.77 -1.26 -11.42
N ILE A 17 4.50 -1.45 -11.03
CA ILE A 17 4.20 -1.89 -9.66
C ILE A 17 4.63 -3.34 -9.41
N ILE A 18 4.59 -4.21 -10.41
CA ILE A 18 5.12 -5.58 -10.28
C ILE A 18 6.63 -5.54 -10.05
N VAL A 19 7.35 -4.70 -10.80
CA VAL A 19 8.79 -4.49 -10.62
C VAL A 19 9.09 -3.91 -9.22
N ALA A 20 8.35 -2.86 -8.80
CA ALA A 20 8.51 -2.25 -7.49
C ALA A 20 8.26 -3.25 -6.35
N GLY A 21 7.19 -4.06 -6.43
CA GLY A 21 6.91 -5.12 -5.46
C GLY A 21 7.99 -6.21 -5.42
N SER A 22 8.58 -6.52 -6.57
CA SER A 22 9.72 -7.44 -6.63
C SER A 22 10.96 -6.85 -5.95
N LEU A 23 11.25 -5.57 -6.14
CA LEU A 23 12.33 -4.86 -5.45
C LEU A 23 12.13 -4.82 -3.93
N VAL A 24 10.92 -4.49 -3.46
CA VAL A 24 10.56 -4.55 -2.03
C VAL A 24 10.86 -5.91 -1.45
N ARG A 25 10.54 -6.98 -2.19
CA ARG A 25 10.79 -8.35 -1.74
C ARG A 25 12.27 -8.71 -1.75
N MET A 26 13.01 -8.33 -2.81
CA MET A 26 14.46 -8.60 -2.93
C MET A 26 15.29 -7.86 -1.89
N THR A 27 14.86 -6.67 -1.49
CA THR A 27 15.55 -5.86 -0.47
C THR A 27 15.13 -6.18 0.97
N GLY A 28 14.17 -7.12 1.18
CA GLY A 28 13.63 -7.41 2.51
C GLY A 28 12.76 -6.29 3.09
N SER A 29 12.28 -5.36 2.24
CA SER A 29 11.57 -4.16 2.69
C SER A 29 10.06 -4.35 2.94
N GLY A 30 9.55 -5.57 2.82
CA GLY A 30 8.10 -5.84 2.88
C GLY A 30 7.44 -5.67 4.24
N MET A 31 8.22 -5.38 5.30
CA MET A 31 7.77 -5.02 6.64
C MET A 31 8.28 -3.65 7.07
N GLY A 32 8.60 -2.79 6.13
CA GLY A 32 9.04 -1.42 6.42
C GLY A 32 7.93 -0.52 6.97
N CYS A 33 6.66 -0.87 6.74
CA CYS A 33 5.48 -0.18 7.27
C CYS A 33 4.60 -1.18 8.03
N PRO A 34 4.41 -1.02 9.36
CA PRO A 34 3.65 -1.97 10.18
C PRO A 34 2.15 -1.93 9.95
N ASP A 35 1.63 -0.83 9.40
CA ASP A 35 0.21 -0.60 9.17
C ASP A 35 -0.10 -0.35 7.69
N TRP A 36 -1.38 -0.36 7.37
CA TRP A 36 -1.90 -0.08 6.04
C TRP A 36 -3.27 0.63 6.15
N PRO A 37 -3.57 1.65 5.36
CA PRO A 37 -2.79 2.24 4.25
C PRO A 37 -1.68 3.20 4.68
N LYS A 38 -1.65 3.61 5.94
CA LYS A 38 -0.63 4.47 6.54
C LYS A 38 0.70 3.70 6.74
N CYS A 39 1.70 4.40 7.25
CA CYS A 39 3.00 3.85 7.61
C CYS A 39 3.43 4.45 8.96
N PHE A 40 3.46 3.67 10.02
CA PHE A 40 3.57 4.13 11.41
C PHE A 40 2.50 5.16 11.81
N GLY A 41 1.29 5.04 11.23
CA GLY A 41 0.21 6.00 11.43
C GLY A 41 0.34 7.30 10.61
N TYR A 42 1.40 7.49 9.85
CA TYR A 42 1.63 8.64 8.98
C TYR A 42 1.14 8.41 7.56
N LEU A 43 0.68 9.46 6.87
CA LEU A 43 0.40 9.41 5.42
C LEU A 43 1.69 9.48 4.60
N ILE A 44 2.66 10.29 5.03
CA ILE A 44 4.02 10.32 4.50
C ILE A 44 4.89 9.67 5.57
N PRO A 45 5.64 8.60 5.27
CA PRO A 45 6.33 7.82 6.28
C PRO A 45 7.42 8.60 6.99
N PRO A 46 7.74 8.22 8.24
CA PRO A 46 8.83 8.83 8.98
C PRO A 46 10.18 8.60 8.27
N THR A 47 11.06 9.58 8.37
CA THR A 47 12.41 9.57 7.79
C THR A 47 13.49 9.27 8.82
N SER A 48 13.18 9.46 10.10
CA SER A 48 14.12 9.25 11.21
C SER A 48 13.45 8.51 12.36
N GLU A 49 14.25 7.82 13.12
CA GLU A 49 13.82 7.06 14.29
C GLU A 49 13.23 7.97 15.39
N ASP A 50 13.68 9.22 15.46
CA ASP A 50 13.17 10.19 16.44
C ASP A 50 11.67 10.50 16.24
N GLN A 51 11.15 10.35 15.02
CA GLN A 51 9.74 10.59 14.72
C GLN A 51 8.84 9.51 15.33
N ILE A 52 9.37 8.31 15.54
CA ILE A 52 8.64 7.15 16.07
C ILE A 52 9.09 6.75 17.48
N LYS A 53 9.85 7.60 18.15
CA LYS A 53 10.19 7.46 19.58
C LYS A 53 9.31 8.38 20.40
N TRP A 54 8.95 7.90 21.60
CA TRP A 54 8.36 8.77 22.59
C TRP A 54 9.37 9.85 23.00
N GLY A 55 8.89 11.04 23.28
CA GLY A 55 9.66 12.16 23.81
C GLY A 55 8.75 13.09 24.57
N ALA A 56 9.31 13.84 25.57
CA ALA A 56 8.58 14.86 26.29
C ALA A 56 8.23 16.06 25.37
N GLU A 57 7.13 16.75 25.67
CA GLU A 57 6.64 17.94 24.95
C GLU A 57 6.43 17.73 23.44
N LYS A 58 6.24 16.48 23.00
CA LYS A 58 6.05 16.11 21.60
C LYS A 58 4.57 15.94 21.30
N THR A 59 4.12 16.50 20.18
CA THR A 59 2.74 16.33 19.69
C THR A 59 2.61 15.01 18.96
N PHE A 60 1.63 14.22 19.38
CA PHE A 60 1.21 13.00 18.70
C PHE A 60 -0.24 13.12 18.22
N PHE A 61 -0.52 12.59 17.03
CA PHE A 61 -1.87 12.54 16.46
C PHE A 61 -2.45 11.14 16.55
N GLU A 62 -3.76 11.04 16.62
CA GLU A 62 -4.49 9.77 16.68
C GLU A 62 -4.02 8.77 15.62
N GLY A 63 -3.69 7.57 16.05
CA GLY A 63 -3.21 6.49 15.21
C GLY A 63 -1.73 6.56 14.85
N GLN A 64 -0.99 7.61 15.21
CA GLN A 64 0.47 7.61 15.07
C GLN A 64 1.09 6.57 15.98
N MET A 65 2.13 5.91 15.46
CA MET A 65 2.79 4.82 16.18
C MET A 65 4.17 5.22 16.65
N ILE A 66 4.51 4.72 17.83
CA ILE A 66 5.86 4.76 18.39
C ILE A 66 6.36 3.35 18.66
N ILE A 67 7.68 3.20 18.68
CA ILE A 67 8.35 2.01 19.21
C ILE A 67 8.78 2.37 20.64
N TYR A 68 8.24 1.64 21.61
CA TYR A 68 8.56 1.78 23.01
C TYR A 68 8.64 0.40 23.65
N ASP A 69 9.76 0.11 24.33
CA ASP A 69 10.04 -1.19 24.96
C ASP A 69 9.91 -2.36 23.95
N ASP A 70 10.53 -2.21 22.77
CA ASP A 70 10.52 -3.16 21.64
C ASP A 70 9.13 -3.54 21.13
N GLN A 71 8.12 -2.72 21.43
CA GLN A 71 6.74 -2.91 21.00
C GLN A 71 6.22 -1.68 20.25
N LEU A 72 5.25 -1.92 19.36
CA LEU A 72 4.53 -0.87 18.67
C LEU A 72 3.34 -0.41 19.50
N TRP A 73 3.24 0.89 19.72
CA TRP A 73 2.14 1.55 20.42
C TRP A 73 1.50 2.59 19.53
N SER A 74 0.18 2.62 19.48
CA SER A 74 -0.60 3.58 18.70
C SER A 74 -1.22 4.63 19.63
N ALA A 75 -1.13 5.92 19.27
CA ALA A 75 -1.78 7.00 20.00
C ALA A 75 -3.30 6.89 19.92
N ASN A 76 -3.99 7.01 21.05
CA ASN A 76 -5.43 6.86 21.16
C ASN A 76 -6.21 8.10 20.69
N TYR A 77 -5.59 9.26 20.75
CA TYR A 77 -6.13 10.59 20.41
C TYR A 77 -4.98 11.58 20.21
N ASP A 78 -5.29 12.79 19.77
CA ASP A 78 -4.32 13.85 19.62
C ASP A 78 -3.92 14.39 20.99
N PHE A 79 -2.62 14.45 21.33
CA PHE A 79 -2.13 14.98 22.59
C PHE A 79 -0.68 15.47 22.48
N VAL A 80 -0.28 16.28 23.47
CA VAL A 80 1.11 16.65 23.72
C VAL A 80 1.60 15.81 24.89
N SER A 81 2.73 15.12 24.72
CA SER A 81 3.31 14.29 25.78
C SER A 81 3.81 15.14 26.93
N SER A 82 3.63 14.67 28.15
CA SER A 82 4.21 15.23 29.38
C SER A 82 5.67 14.78 29.54
N ASP A 83 6.33 15.22 30.61
CA ASP A 83 7.71 14.81 30.95
C ASP A 83 7.83 13.31 31.27
N VAL A 84 6.70 12.64 31.57
CA VAL A 84 6.67 11.23 31.94
C VAL A 84 5.79 10.47 30.95
N TYR A 85 6.25 9.30 30.52
CA TYR A 85 5.46 8.40 29.67
C TYR A 85 4.18 7.96 30.38
N ASN A 86 3.03 8.26 29.76
CA ASN A 86 1.73 7.83 30.26
C ASN A 86 1.14 6.76 29.33
N LYS A 87 1.13 5.53 29.79
CA LYS A 87 0.62 4.38 29.04
C LYS A 87 -0.87 4.50 28.66
N ALA A 88 -1.67 5.27 29.41
CA ALA A 88 -3.10 5.45 29.12
C ALA A 88 -3.37 6.16 27.79
N ASN A 89 -2.39 6.91 27.26
CA ASN A 89 -2.52 7.61 25.96
C ASN A 89 -2.28 6.69 24.77
N TRP A 90 -1.88 5.44 25.00
CA TRP A 90 -1.43 4.51 23.99
C TRP A 90 -2.18 3.19 24.03
N THR A 91 -2.40 2.60 22.88
CA THR A 91 -2.89 1.22 22.74
C THR A 91 -1.81 0.37 22.09
N LEU A 92 -1.54 -0.80 22.67
CA LEU A 92 -0.61 -1.77 22.09
C LEU A 92 -1.11 -2.22 20.72
N TYR A 93 -0.25 -2.15 19.71
CA TYR A 93 -0.56 -2.67 18.39
C TYR A 93 -0.47 -4.20 18.38
N THR A 94 -1.58 -4.88 18.07
CA THR A 94 -1.72 -6.32 18.24
C THR A 94 -1.84 -7.11 16.94
N LYS A 95 -1.77 -6.44 15.77
CA LYS A 95 -1.88 -7.15 14.48
C LYS A 95 -0.66 -8.01 14.16
N HIS A 96 0.50 -7.61 14.66
CA HIS A 96 1.77 -8.35 14.65
C HIS A 96 2.74 -7.73 15.66
N ASP A 97 3.82 -8.44 15.97
CA ASP A 97 4.85 -8.08 16.94
C ASP A 97 6.13 -7.47 16.31
N TYR A 98 6.16 -7.32 14.99
CA TYR A 98 7.31 -6.76 14.28
C TYR A 98 7.40 -5.24 14.53
N SER A 99 8.46 -4.80 15.23
CA SER A 99 8.65 -3.43 15.71
C SER A 99 9.98 -2.79 15.25
N VAL A 100 10.55 -3.25 14.14
CA VAL A 100 11.83 -2.73 13.64
C VAL A 100 11.59 -1.57 12.67
N PHE A 101 12.29 -0.45 12.89
CA PHE A 101 12.30 0.68 11.97
C PHE A 101 13.61 0.73 11.17
N ASN A 102 13.47 0.86 9.86
CA ASN A 102 14.56 1.16 8.95
C ASN A 102 14.05 2.13 7.87
N PRO A 103 14.55 3.36 7.79
CA PRO A 103 14.07 4.35 6.83
C PRO A 103 14.10 3.87 5.38
N PHE A 104 15.15 3.15 4.99
CA PHE A 104 15.25 2.60 3.64
C PHE A 104 14.11 1.61 3.34
N HIS A 105 13.86 0.65 4.22
CA HIS A 105 12.78 -0.32 4.05
C HIS A 105 11.41 0.34 4.08
N THR A 106 11.21 1.30 4.98
CA THR A 106 9.98 2.09 5.10
C THR A 106 9.65 2.83 3.80
N TRP A 107 10.62 3.55 3.25
CA TRP A 107 10.43 4.30 2.02
C TRP A 107 10.29 3.42 0.78
N MET A 108 11.03 2.31 0.70
CA MET A 108 10.88 1.33 -0.40
C MET A 108 9.48 0.75 -0.45
N GLU A 109 8.94 0.35 0.71
CA GLU A 109 7.58 -0.16 0.78
C GLU A 109 6.53 0.91 0.47
N TYR A 110 6.70 2.13 1.00
CA TYR A 110 5.80 3.24 0.75
C TYR A 110 5.75 3.62 -0.74
N LEU A 111 6.90 3.72 -1.40
CA LEU A 111 6.96 4.02 -2.84
C LEU A 111 6.24 2.95 -3.67
N ASN A 112 6.38 1.68 -3.32
CA ASN A 112 5.62 0.60 -3.95
C ASN A 112 4.10 0.81 -3.79
N ARG A 113 3.64 1.15 -2.58
CA ARG A 113 2.21 1.45 -2.32
C ARG A 113 1.74 2.67 -3.12
N LEU A 114 2.56 3.71 -3.22
CA LEU A 114 2.25 4.93 -3.99
C LEU A 114 2.11 4.63 -5.50
N ILE A 115 3.03 3.85 -6.07
CA ILE A 115 2.92 3.39 -7.47
C ILE A 115 1.63 2.59 -7.66
N GLY A 116 1.27 1.74 -6.69
CA GLY A 116 0.01 0.99 -6.68
C GLY A 116 -1.22 1.89 -6.69
N ALA A 117 -1.24 2.92 -5.87
CA ALA A 117 -2.33 3.90 -5.82
C ALA A 117 -2.47 4.65 -7.15
N VAL A 118 -1.37 5.12 -7.72
CA VAL A 118 -1.36 5.76 -9.05
C VAL A 118 -1.87 4.80 -10.13
N SER A 119 -1.43 3.55 -10.12
CA SER A 119 -1.90 2.53 -11.07
C SER A 119 -3.40 2.26 -10.91
N GLY A 120 -3.92 2.26 -9.69
CA GLY A 120 -5.35 2.14 -9.41
C GLY A 120 -6.16 3.31 -9.99
N VAL A 121 -5.68 4.54 -9.83
CA VAL A 121 -6.32 5.74 -10.42
C VAL A 121 -6.30 5.67 -11.95
N LEU A 122 -5.18 5.31 -12.56
CA LEU A 122 -5.09 5.15 -14.01
C LEU A 122 -6.06 4.08 -14.52
N THR A 123 -6.18 2.96 -13.81
CA THR A 123 -7.11 1.89 -14.13
C THR A 123 -8.56 2.37 -14.06
N LEU A 124 -8.91 3.16 -13.05
CA LEU A 124 -10.25 3.75 -12.91
C LEU A 124 -10.56 4.72 -14.07
N ILE A 125 -9.63 5.59 -14.41
CA ILE A 125 -9.78 6.53 -15.55
C ILE A 125 -9.95 5.73 -16.86
N MET A 126 -9.15 4.69 -17.07
CA MET A 126 -9.27 3.79 -18.23
C MET A 126 -10.66 3.16 -18.28
N PHE A 127 -11.20 2.70 -17.18
CA PHE A 127 -12.55 2.16 -17.10
C PHE A 127 -13.62 3.21 -17.49
N ILE A 128 -13.52 4.43 -16.94
CA ILE A 128 -14.41 5.53 -17.31
C ILE A 128 -14.34 5.80 -18.82
N MET A 129 -13.14 5.85 -19.39
CA MET A 129 -12.95 6.04 -20.84
C MET A 129 -13.53 4.89 -21.68
N SER A 130 -13.65 3.70 -21.11
CA SER A 130 -14.18 2.53 -21.83
C SER A 130 -15.68 2.62 -22.12
N PHE A 131 -16.44 3.43 -21.35
CA PHE A 131 -17.89 3.57 -21.54
C PHE A 131 -18.28 4.09 -22.93
N ARG A 132 -17.38 4.78 -23.65
CA ARG A 132 -17.58 5.15 -25.06
C ARG A 132 -17.82 3.94 -25.97
N PHE A 133 -17.42 2.76 -25.55
CA PHE A 133 -17.59 1.50 -26.29
C PHE A 133 -18.76 0.65 -25.81
N PHE A 134 -19.61 1.18 -24.88
CA PHE A 134 -20.66 0.42 -24.22
C PHE A 134 -21.63 -0.26 -25.21
N TYR A 135 -21.98 0.42 -26.29
CA TYR A 135 -22.89 -0.11 -27.30
C TYR A 135 -22.18 -0.86 -28.42
N THR A 136 -20.90 -0.66 -28.66
CA THR A 136 -20.15 -1.22 -29.79
C THR A 136 -19.27 -2.40 -29.42
N LYS A 137 -18.58 -2.36 -28.27
CA LYS A 137 -17.61 -3.36 -27.82
C LYS A 137 -17.74 -3.61 -26.33
N ARG A 138 -18.84 -4.18 -25.87
CA ARG A 138 -19.15 -4.44 -24.45
C ARG A 138 -18.04 -5.18 -23.70
N LYS A 139 -17.29 -6.07 -24.38
CA LYS A 139 -16.15 -6.80 -23.79
C LYS A 139 -15.08 -5.84 -23.24
N ILE A 140 -14.80 -4.71 -23.91
CA ILE A 140 -13.82 -3.74 -23.46
C ILE A 140 -14.28 -3.11 -22.12
N VAL A 141 -15.56 -2.73 -22.03
CA VAL A 141 -16.11 -2.14 -20.79
C VAL A 141 -16.07 -3.15 -19.65
N PHE A 142 -16.51 -4.38 -19.91
CA PHE A 142 -16.51 -5.45 -18.91
C PHE A 142 -15.09 -5.74 -18.40
N LEU A 143 -14.10 -5.93 -19.28
CA LEU A 143 -12.73 -6.23 -18.89
C LEU A 143 -12.05 -5.04 -18.18
N SER A 144 -12.33 -3.82 -18.62
CA SER A 144 -11.84 -2.62 -17.92
C SER A 144 -12.42 -2.51 -16.49
N GLY A 145 -13.73 -2.78 -16.34
CA GLY A 145 -14.37 -2.83 -15.02
C GLY A 145 -13.84 -3.96 -14.14
N LEU A 146 -13.65 -5.13 -14.72
CA LEU A 146 -13.04 -6.27 -14.02
C LEU A 146 -11.63 -5.92 -13.52
N THR A 147 -10.83 -5.22 -14.35
CA THR A 147 -9.49 -4.76 -13.93
C THR A 147 -9.55 -3.84 -12.70
N VAL A 148 -10.53 -2.91 -12.64
CA VAL A 148 -10.72 -2.04 -11.46
C VAL A 148 -11.04 -2.87 -10.21
N VAL A 149 -11.97 -3.83 -10.32
CA VAL A 149 -12.33 -4.71 -9.19
C VAL A 149 -11.12 -5.51 -8.71
N LEU A 150 -10.35 -6.08 -9.65
CA LEU A 150 -9.15 -6.85 -9.33
C LEU A 150 -8.04 -5.97 -8.73
N MET A 151 -7.91 -4.71 -9.15
CA MET A 151 -6.97 -3.76 -8.53
C MET A 151 -7.36 -3.44 -7.07
N GLY A 152 -8.66 -3.26 -6.78
CA GLY A 152 -9.14 -3.10 -5.41
C GLY A 152 -8.88 -4.34 -4.55
N PHE A 153 -9.16 -5.53 -5.09
CA PHE A 153 -8.85 -6.81 -4.45
C PHE A 153 -7.35 -6.98 -4.21
N GLN A 154 -6.51 -6.56 -5.15
CA GLN A 154 -5.06 -6.57 -5.05
C GLN A 154 -4.55 -5.67 -3.91
N ALA A 155 -5.15 -4.48 -3.73
CA ALA A 155 -4.83 -3.58 -2.63
C ALA A 155 -5.18 -4.22 -1.27
N TRP A 156 -6.33 -4.87 -1.16
CA TRP A 156 -6.74 -5.62 0.02
C TRP A 156 -5.82 -6.81 0.31
N LEU A 157 -5.43 -7.60 -0.71
CA LEU A 157 -4.45 -8.67 -0.55
C LEU A 157 -3.10 -8.12 -0.05
N GLY A 158 -2.68 -6.94 -0.52
CA GLY A 158 -1.47 -6.27 -0.04
C GLY A 158 -1.53 -5.97 1.46
N ALA A 159 -2.67 -5.48 1.97
CA ALA A 159 -2.88 -5.29 3.41
C ALA A 159 -2.77 -6.62 4.18
N ILE A 160 -3.36 -7.71 3.67
CA ILE A 160 -3.28 -9.03 4.30
C ILE A 160 -1.83 -9.55 4.32
N VAL A 161 -1.04 -9.30 3.29
CA VAL A 161 0.38 -9.68 3.24
C VAL A 161 1.15 -9.02 4.38
N VAL A 162 0.95 -7.71 4.61
CA VAL A 162 1.59 -6.98 5.72
C VAL A 162 1.14 -7.54 7.07
N TYR A 163 -0.16 -7.61 7.32
CA TYR A 163 -0.70 -8.09 8.62
C TYR A 163 -0.36 -9.56 8.93
N SER A 164 0.03 -10.33 7.94
CA SER A 164 0.46 -11.73 8.13
C SER A 164 1.97 -11.90 8.24
N VAL A 165 2.72 -10.80 8.36
CA VAL A 165 4.19 -10.83 8.42
C VAL A 165 4.76 -11.63 7.24
N LEU A 166 4.32 -11.27 6.03
CA LEU A 166 4.82 -11.82 4.77
C LEU A 166 4.67 -13.35 4.61
N GLN A 167 3.57 -13.94 5.07
CA GLN A 167 3.33 -15.38 4.87
C GLN A 167 3.48 -15.78 3.39
N PRO A 168 4.28 -16.81 3.06
CA PRO A 168 4.63 -17.14 1.67
C PRO A 168 3.43 -17.41 0.75
N VAL A 169 2.39 -18.09 1.27
CA VAL A 169 1.16 -18.37 0.50
C VAL A 169 0.46 -17.08 0.11
N LYS A 170 0.35 -16.12 1.02
CA LYS A 170 -0.31 -14.82 0.76
C LYS A 170 0.46 -13.98 -0.23
N ILE A 171 1.79 -13.96 -0.12
CA ILE A 171 2.66 -13.28 -1.10
C ILE A 171 2.47 -13.91 -2.49
N THR A 172 2.49 -15.24 -2.58
CA THR A 172 2.34 -15.95 -3.87
C THR A 172 0.98 -15.65 -4.50
N THR A 173 -0.10 -15.69 -3.71
CA THR A 173 -1.46 -15.35 -4.19
C THR A 173 -1.52 -13.91 -4.71
N HIS A 174 -0.91 -12.97 -3.97
CA HIS A 174 -0.84 -11.56 -4.39
C HIS A 174 -0.07 -11.41 -5.70
N MET A 175 1.05 -12.10 -5.88
CA MET A 175 1.83 -12.07 -7.13
C MET A 175 1.08 -12.70 -8.30
N LEU A 176 0.42 -13.85 -8.11
CA LEU A 176 -0.36 -14.51 -9.16
C LEU A 176 -1.52 -13.61 -9.63
N MET A 177 -2.20 -12.96 -8.71
CA MET A 177 -3.29 -12.03 -9.04
C MET A 177 -2.77 -10.84 -9.86
N ALA A 178 -1.59 -10.31 -9.55
CA ALA A 178 -0.97 -9.24 -10.34
C ALA A 178 -0.70 -9.67 -11.80
N LEU A 179 -0.27 -10.92 -12.00
CA LEU A 179 -0.07 -11.47 -13.35
C LEU A 179 -1.40 -11.66 -14.11
N VAL A 180 -2.48 -12.02 -13.41
CA VAL A 180 -3.83 -12.09 -14.04
C VAL A 180 -4.26 -10.71 -14.53
N ILE A 181 -4.08 -9.66 -13.70
CA ILE A 181 -4.39 -8.28 -14.08
C ILE A 181 -3.56 -7.87 -15.30
N LEU A 182 -2.25 -8.16 -15.29
CA LEU A 182 -1.36 -7.88 -16.42
C LEU A 182 -1.84 -8.57 -17.70
N GLY A 183 -2.23 -9.85 -17.61
CA GLY A 183 -2.76 -10.62 -18.75
C GLY A 183 -4.04 -10.00 -19.35
N ILE A 184 -4.98 -9.56 -18.48
CA ILE A 184 -6.20 -8.85 -18.94
C ILE A 184 -5.82 -7.55 -19.66
N MET A 185 -4.86 -6.80 -19.13
CA MET A 185 -4.42 -5.55 -19.74
C MET A 185 -3.74 -5.74 -21.10
N VAL A 186 -2.92 -6.79 -21.25
CA VAL A 186 -2.32 -7.16 -22.53
C VAL A 186 -3.41 -7.49 -23.55
N TYR A 187 -4.41 -8.28 -23.15
CA TYR A 187 -5.56 -8.62 -24.00
C TYR A 187 -6.38 -7.38 -24.41
N LEU A 188 -6.57 -6.40 -23.51
CA LEU A 188 -7.31 -5.17 -23.82
C LEU A 188 -6.61 -4.28 -24.87
N ILE A 189 -5.30 -4.42 -25.03
CA ILE A 189 -4.50 -3.59 -25.94
C ILE A 189 -4.29 -4.25 -27.30
N SER A 190 -4.31 -5.60 -27.33
CA SER A 190 -4.23 -6.38 -28.57
C SER A 190 -5.45 -6.16 -29.46
#